data_c1d71f5f592b2e6615a835b900e956a4
#
_entry.id   c1d71f5f592b2e6615a835b900e956a4
#
_cell.length_a   1.000
_cell.length_b   1.000
_cell.length_c   1.000
_cell.angle_alpha   90.00
_cell.angle_beta   90.00
_cell.angle_gamma   90.00
#
_symmetry.space_group_name_H-M   'P 1'
#
loop_
_entity.id
_entity.type
_entity.pdbx_description
1 polymer ?
#
loop_
_entity_poly.entity_id
_entity_poly.type
_entity_poly.pdbx_seq_one_letter_code
_entity_poly.pdbx_strand_id
1 'polypeptide(L)'
;MKNSTSIAIGGFDGMHIGHQHLFSALGERGTIVAIETGYANLTPKRERENFTHYPIMYIELEAIRHLSGEEFIAFLKEKFPKLQKIVVGYDFQFGKNRKHAVEDLKTLFDGEVKVIDKVTFEGESVHSNKIRTKLQLGDIKGANAYLGHNYTIKGEHISGQGIGTTELVATINLQTDGFLVPKEGVYVTLTRIDDEEHYHPSVSFIGHRVTTDGSFAVETHVLDGEVICKERASISFVRFIRDNKKFETLSELKEAIKKDIAVASKELQFLQL
;
A
#
# COMPACT_ATOMS: atom_id res chain seq x y z
N MET A 1 13.78 -3.16 20.43
CA MET A 1 12.45 -3.38 21.04
C MET A 1 12.47 -3.50 22.56
N LYS A 2 13.52 -4.07 23.22
CA LYS A 2 13.60 -4.16 24.70
C LYS A 2 13.54 -2.79 25.45
N ASN A 3 13.79 -1.68 24.74
CA ASN A 3 13.73 -0.33 25.30
C ASN A 3 12.45 0.45 24.95
N SER A 4 11.51 -0.16 24.21
CA SER A 4 10.25 0.48 23.84
C SER A 4 9.38 0.63 25.07
N THR A 5 8.80 1.83 25.22
CA THR A 5 7.90 2.20 26.32
C THR A 5 6.47 2.32 25.86
N SER A 6 6.24 2.42 24.56
CA SER A 6 4.90 2.48 23.96
C SER A 6 4.81 1.59 22.72
N ILE A 7 3.64 1.01 22.50
CA ILE A 7 3.37 0.19 21.30
C ILE A 7 2.02 0.58 20.68
N ALA A 8 1.93 0.56 19.36
CA ALA A 8 0.67 0.57 18.62
C ALA A 8 0.42 -0.83 18.06
N ILE A 9 -0.79 -1.39 18.25
CA ILE A 9 -1.11 -2.76 17.86
C ILE A 9 -2.22 -2.77 16.81
N GLY A 10 -2.00 -3.49 15.71
CA GLY A 10 -3.00 -3.66 14.64
C GLY A 10 -2.46 -4.38 13.42
N GLY A 11 -3.28 -4.58 12.39
CA GLY A 11 -2.86 -5.17 11.11
C GLY A 11 -2.07 -4.20 10.22
N PHE A 12 -2.41 -2.91 10.31
CA PHE A 12 -1.73 -1.79 9.64
C PHE A 12 -1.55 -1.94 8.13
N ASP A 13 -2.46 -2.65 7.46
CA ASP A 13 -2.42 -2.77 6.01
C ASP A 13 -2.85 -1.46 5.34
N GLY A 14 -2.01 -0.96 4.42
CA GLY A 14 -2.16 0.33 3.75
C GLY A 14 -1.57 1.52 4.48
N MET A 15 -1.14 1.40 5.75
CA MET A 15 -0.51 2.48 6.56
C MET A 15 -1.26 3.82 6.45
N HIS A 16 -2.59 3.75 6.28
CA HIS A 16 -3.50 4.85 5.97
C HIS A 16 -3.58 5.91 7.09
N ILE A 17 -4.24 7.05 6.84
CA ILE A 17 -4.31 8.18 7.77
C ILE A 17 -4.82 7.76 9.16
N GLY A 18 -5.76 6.81 9.25
CA GLY A 18 -6.21 6.26 10.54
C GLY A 18 -5.08 5.58 11.31
N HIS A 19 -4.21 4.82 10.64
CA HIS A 19 -3.03 4.20 11.26
C HIS A 19 -2.02 5.26 11.69
N GLN A 20 -1.79 6.30 10.88
CA GLN A 20 -0.89 7.41 11.22
C GLN A 20 -1.33 8.13 12.50
N HIS A 21 -2.64 8.24 12.76
CA HIS A 21 -3.14 8.77 14.03
C HIS A 21 -2.77 7.90 15.23
N LEU A 22 -2.74 6.55 15.09
CA LEU A 22 -2.23 5.70 16.15
C LEU A 22 -0.72 5.93 16.36
N PHE A 23 0.04 6.04 15.29
CA PHE A 23 1.49 6.22 15.38
C PHE A 23 1.87 7.57 15.99
N SER A 24 1.12 8.63 15.71
CA SER A 24 1.35 9.95 16.31
C SER A 24 1.17 9.96 17.85
N ALA A 25 0.45 8.98 18.39
CA ALA A 25 0.29 8.82 19.83
C ALA A 25 1.42 8.01 20.50
N LEU A 26 2.34 7.44 19.73
CA LEU A 26 3.57 6.83 20.23
C LEU A 26 4.56 7.94 20.63
N GLY A 27 5.39 7.69 21.62
CA GLY A 27 6.51 8.58 21.98
C GLY A 27 7.80 8.17 21.27
N GLU A 28 8.89 8.85 21.54
CA GLU A 28 10.20 8.62 20.94
C GLU A 28 10.65 7.15 20.98
N ARG A 29 10.29 6.41 22.03
CA ARG A 29 10.57 4.98 22.18
C ARG A 29 9.37 4.12 21.84
N GLY A 30 8.66 4.49 20.76
CA GLY A 30 7.54 3.74 20.25
C GLY A 30 7.95 2.56 19.39
N THR A 31 7.08 1.56 19.28
CA THR A 31 7.19 0.43 18.35
C THR A 31 5.81 0.09 17.81
N ILE A 32 5.73 -0.21 16.52
CA ILE A 32 4.51 -0.72 15.89
C ILE A 32 4.52 -2.25 16.00
N VAL A 33 3.45 -2.83 16.50
CA VAL A 33 3.22 -4.28 16.55
C VAL A 33 2.22 -4.62 15.45
N ALA A 34 2.72 -5.08 14.32
CA ALA A 34 1.94 -5.46 13.16
C ALA A 34 1.53 -6.95 13.25
N ILE A 35 0.23 -7.21 13.35
CA ILE A 35 -0.31 -8.58 13.35
C ILE A 35 -0.53 -9.03 11.91
N GLU A 36 0.23 -10.05 11.50
CA GLU A 36 0.14 -10.64 10.18
C GLU A 36 -0.99 -11.67 10.12
N THR A 37 -1.98 -11.38 9.29
CA THR A 37 -3.15 -12.24 9.07
C THR A 37 -3.08 -13.01 7.75
N GLY A 38 -2.05 -12.75 6.94
CA GLY A 38 -1.93 -13.28 5.56
C GLY A 38 -2.77 -12.54 4.52
N TYR A 39 -3.59 -11.56 4.91
CA TYR A 39 -4.49 -10.82 4.00
C TYR A 39 -4.03 -9.40 3.66
N ALA A 40 -2.89 -8.96 4.20
CA ALA A 40 -2.36 -7.63 3.92
C ALA A 40 -1.83 -7.57 2.47
N ASN A 41 -2.47 -6.73 1.65
CA ASN A 41 -2.13 -6.58 0.23
C ASN A 41 -2.10 -5.11 -0.26
N LEU A 42 -2.36 -4.16 0.60
CA LEU A 42 -2.13 -2.73 0.32
C LEU A 42 -0.66 -2.36 0.56
N THR A 43 -0.10 -2.85 1.68
CA THR A 43 1.30 -2.74 2.05
C THR A 43 1.78 -4.09 2.57
N PRO A 44 2.01 -5.08 1.67
CA PRO A 44 2.35 -6.43 2.05
C PRO A 44 3.72 -6.51 2.74
N LYS A 45 3.87 -7.44 3.68
CA LYS A 45 5.15 -7.75 4.34
C LYS A 45 5.83 -6.47 4.90
N ARG A 46 7.10 -6.26 4.56
CA ARG A 46 7.92 -5.14 5.01
C ARG A 46 7.67 -3.83 4.28
N GLU A 47 6.75 -3.78 3.31
CA GLU A 47 6.40 -2.51 2.64
C GLU A 47 5.88 -1.45 3.60
N ARG A 48 5.32 -1.84 4.76
CA ARG A 48 4.92 -0.92 5.83
C ARG A 48 6.07 -0.07 6.37
N GLU A 49 7.31 -0.57 6.32
CA GLU A 49 8.51 0.13 6.83
C GLU A 49 8.78 1.43 6.05
N ASN A 50 8.29 1.56 4.81
CA ASN A 50 8.42 2.77 3.99
C ASN A 50 7.53 3.93 4.44
N PHE A 51 6.58 3.69 5.36
CA PHE A 51 5.56 4.68 5.76
C PHE A 51 5.65 5.08 7.22
N THR A 52 6.73 4.73 7.90
CA THR A 52 6.93 5.07 9.31
C THR A 52 8.43 5.10 9.65
N HIS A 53 8.79 5.92 10.63
CA HIS A 53 10.13 5.90 11.22
C HIS A 53 10.22 5.00 12.47
N TYR A 54 9.07 4.50 12.95
CA TYR A 54 9.05 3.59 14.09
C TYR A 54 9.47 2.19 13.69
N PRO A 55 10.24 1.47 14.53
CA PRO A 55 10.50 0.06 14.29
C PRO A 55 9.20 -0.74 14.32
N ILE A 56 9.10 -1.73 13.45
CA ILE A 56 7.95 -2.63 13.37
C ILE A 56 8.34 -4.02 13.87
N MET A 57 7.54 -4.56 14.80
CA MET A 57 7.57 -5.97 15.19
C MET A 57 6.42 -6.68 14.47
N TYR A 58 6.73 -7.64 13.63
CA TYR A 58 5.73 -8.48 12.97
C TYR A 58 5.43 -9.70 13.83
N ILE A 59 4.15 -9.98 14.04
CA ILE A 59 3.66 -11.13 14.80
C ILE A 59 2.65 -11.87 13.95
N GLU A 60 2.93 -13.13 13.64
CA GLU A 60 1.97 -13.99 12.96
C GLU A 60 0.73 -14.20 13.84
N LEU A 61 -0.48 -14.02 13.29
CA LEU A 61 -1.73 -14.21 14.03
C LEU A 61 -1.80 -15.60 14.66
N GLU A 62 -1.30 -16.61 13.98
CA GLU A 62 -1.29 -18.00 14.47
C GLU A 62 -0.52 -18.16 15.80
N ALA A 63 0.50 -17.33 16.03
CA ALA A 63 1.28 -17.37 17.27
C ALA A 63 0.52 -16.84 18.49
N ILE A 64 -0.52 -16.01 18.29
CA ILE A 64 -1.22 -15.31 19.39
C ILE A 64 -2.71 -15.58 19.44
N ARG A 65 -3.33 -16.15 18.39
CA ARG A 65 -4.79 -16.34 18.29
C ARG A 65 -5.39 -17.25 19.36
N HIS A 66 -4.58 -18.12 19.96
CA HIS A 66 -5.02 -19.06 20.98
C HIS A 66 -4.91 -18.50 22.41
N LEU A 67 -4.20 -17.39 22.60
CA LEU A 67 -3.95 -16.77 23.91
C LEU A 67 -5.24 -16.20 24.51
N SER A 68 -5.41 -16.34 25.83
CA SER A 68 -6.41 -15.55 26.58
C SER A 68 -6.06 -14.06 26.59
N GLY A 69 -6.92 -13.22 27.15
CA GLY A 69 -6.62 -11.80 27.33
C GLY A 69 -5.37 -11.58 28.20
N GLU A 70 -5.30 -12.28 29.33
CA GLU A 70 -4.19 -12.20 30.29
C GLU A 70 -2.88 -12.73 29.67
N GLU A 71 -2.93 -13.87 28.97
CA GLU A 71 -1.78 -14.43 28.29
C GLU A 71 -1.26 -13.50 27.20
N PHE A 72 -2.15 -12.82 26.46
CA PHE A 72 -1.77 -11.84 25.45
C PHE A 72 -1.04 -10.65 26.09
N ILE A 73 -1.51 -10.13 27.22
CA ILE A 73 -0.84 -9.04 27.93
C ILE A 73 0.51 -9.50 28.48
N ALA A 74 0.59 -10.71 29.05
CA ALA A 74 1.85 -11.29 29.52
C ALA A 74 2.87 -11.45 28.36
N PHE A 75 2.41 -11.90 27.20
CA PHE A 75 3.22 -11.99 25.97
C PHE A 75 3.77 -10.61 25.56
N LEU A 76 2.94 -9.55 25.57
CA LEU A 76 3.40 -8.21 25.25
C LEU A 76 4.44 -7.70 26.24
N LYS A 77 4.24 -7.92 27.53
CA LYS A 77 5.20 -7.52 28.60
C LYS A 77 6.53 -8.29 28.48
N GLU A 78 6.51 -9.56 28.08
CA GLU A 78 7.72 -10.32 27.79
C GLU A 78 8.52 -9.71 26.64
N LYS A 79 7.84 -9.37 25.53
CA LYS A 79 8.49 -8.75 24.35
C LYS A 79 8.95 -7.32 24.63
N PHE A 80 8.23 -6.59 25.47
CA PHE A 80 8.46 -5.19 25.81
C PHE A 80 8.55 -5.00 27.34
N PRO A 81 9.68 -5.35 27.99
CA PRO A 81 9.78 -5.31 29.46
C PRO A 81 9.62 -3.91 30.09
N LYS A 82 9.74 -2.84 29.28
CA LYS A 82 9.56 -1.45 29.72
C LYS A 82 8.25 -0.83 29.22
N LEU A 83 7.30 -1.67 28.80
CA LEU A 83 6.01 -1.21 28.26
C LEU A 83 5.21 -0.46 29.32
N GLN A 84 4.85 0.78 29.00
CA GLN A 84 4.07 1.68 29.84
C GLN A 84 2.78 2.13 29.16
N LYS A 85 2.72 2.03 27.80
CA LYS A 85 1.60 2.55 27.02
C LYS A 85 1.27 1.63 25.84
N ILE A 86 -0.02 1.33 25.67
CA ILE A 86 -0.56 0.63 24.50
C ILE A 86 -1.50 1.58 23.77
N VAL A 87 -1.30 1.74 22.46
CA VAL A 87 -2.14 2.55 21.56
C VAL A 87 -2.91 1.60 20.64
N VAL A 88 -4.24 1.73 20.62
CA VAL A 88 -5.12 0.89 19.82
C VAL A 88 -6.24 1.72 19.18
N GLY A 89 -6.85 1.22 18.11
CA GLY A 89 -8.07 1.79 17.55
C GLY A 89 -9.29 1.46 18.43
N TYR A 90 -10.35 2.24 18.28
CA TYR A 90 -11.61 2.10 19.02
C TYR A 90 -12.28 0.72 18.85
N ASP A 91 -12.00 0.04 17.75
CA ASP A 91 -12.57 -1.27 17.36
C ASP A 91 -11.61 -2.45 17.64
N PHE A 92 -10.56 -2.20 18.42
CA PHE A 92 -9.55 -3.22 18.72
C PHE A 92 -10.14 -4.35 19.55
N GLN A 93 -9.88 -5.57 19.11
CA GLN A 93 -10.25 -6.81 19.79
C GLN A 93 -9.06 -7.76 19.86
N PHE A 94 -8.94 -8.49 20.97
CA PHE A 94 -7.83 -9.39 21.23
C PHE A 94 -8.25 -10.64 22.02
N GLY A 95 -7.29 -11.50 22.29
CA GLY A 95 -7.53 -12.77 22.98
C GLY A 95 -8.22 -13.81 22.09
N LYS A 96 -8.33 -15.03 22.60
CA LYS A 96 -8.91 -16.16 21.90
C LYS A 96 -10.32 -15.83 21.38
N ASN A 97 -10.53 -16.00 20.08
CA ASN A 97 -11.78 -15.69 19.38
C ASN A 97 -12.20 -14.20 19.46
N ARG A 98 -11.26 -13.30 19.68
CA ARG A 98 -11.50 -11.84 19.80
C ARG A 98 -12.53 -11.48 20.89
N LYS A 99 -12.51 -12.21 22.01
CA LYS A 99 -13.50 -12.06 23.09
C LYS A 99 -13.32 -10.78 23.92
N HIS A 100 -12.13 -10.18 23.88
CA HIS A 100 -11.79 -8.99 24.64
C HIS A 100 -11.81 -7.74 23.76
N ALA A 101 -12.38 -6.67 24.29
CA ALA A 101 -12.43 -5.35 23.67
C ALA A 101 -11.48 -4.37 24.40
N VAL A 102 -11.53 -3.10 23.99
CA VAL A 102 -10.71 -2.03 24.55
C VAL A 102 -10.89 -1.88 26.09
N GLU A 103 -12.09 -2.07 26.61
CA GLU A 103 -12.35 -1.93 28.05
C GLU A 103 -11.66 -3.05 28.85
N ASP A 104 -11.63 -4.28 28.32
CA ASP A 104 -10.86 -5.36 28.94
C ASP A 104 -9.35 -5.06 28.94
N LEU A 105 -8.86 -4.45 27.83
CA LEU A 105 -7.45 -4.05 27.73
C LEU A 105 -7.07 -3.06 28.84
N LYS A 106 -7.94 -2.07 29.12
CA LYS A 106 -7.74 -1.10 30.21
C LYS A 106 -7.72 -1.75 31.59
N THR A 107 -8.44 -2.87 31.74
CA THR A 107 -8.49 -3.61 33.01
C THR A 107 -7.29 -4.54 33.19
N LEU A 108 -6.85 -5.20 32.11
CA LEU A 108 -5.79 -6.22 32.11
C LEU A 108 -4.39 -5.63 32.06
N PHE A 109 -4.23 -4.43 31.49
CA PHE A 109 -2.95 -3.75 31.40
C PHE A 109 -2.81 -2.70 32.47
N ASP A 110 -1.74 -2.76 33.25
CA ASP A 110 -1.46 -1.86 34.39
C ASP A 110 -0.83 -0.51 34.00
N GLY A 111 -0.64 -0.27 32.69
CA GLY A 111 -0.12 0.98 32.12
C GLY A 111 -1.21 1.83 31.45
N GLU A 112 -0.79 2.83 30.68
CA GLU A 112 -1.68 3.67 29.89
C GLU A 112 -2.24 2.93 28.67
N VAL A 113 -3.56 2.92 28.50
CA VAL A 113 -4.23 2.49 27.25
C VAL A 113 -4.79 3.72 26.54
N LYS A 114 -4.15 4.11 25.42
CA LYS A 114 -4.62 5.20 24.57
C LYS A 114 -5.47 4.62 23.44
N VAL A 115 -6.73 5.00 23.43
CA VAL A 115 -7.66 4.62 22.35
C VAL A 115 -7.73 5.76 21.35
N ILE A 116 -7.57 5.44 20.07
CA ILE A 116 -7.74 6.39 18.97
C ILE A 116 -9.14 6.23 18.41
N ASP A 117 -9.86 7.32 18.36
CA ASP A 117 -11.20 7.37 17.82
C ASP A 117 -11.22 7.11 16.31
N LYS A 118 -12.38 6.85 15.80
CA LYS A 118 -12.62 6.63 14.39
C LYS A 118 -12.19 7.84 13.56
N VAL A 119 -11.19 7.64 12.70
CA VAL A 119 -10.74 8.68 11.74
C VAL A 119 -11.66 8.69 10.54
N THR A 120 -12.13 9.89 10.16
CA THR A 120 -12.99 10.09 9.01
C THR A 120 -12.32 11.02 8.00
N PHE A 121 -12.62 10.80 6.72
CA PHE A 121 -12.29 11.69 5.62
C PHE A 121 -13.58 12.00 4.86
N GLU A 122 -13.93 13.29 4.68
CA GLU A 122 -15.20 13.74 4.07
C GLU A 122 -16.45 13.08 4.67
N GLY A 123 -16.48 12.88 5.99
CA GLY A 123 -17.59 12.26 6.72
C GLY A 123 -17.61 10.73 6.70
N GLU A 124 -16.75 10.07 5.93
CA GLU A 124 -16.64 8.62 5.86
C GLU A 124 -15.47 8.07 6.69
N SER A 125 -15.71 6.93 7.35
CA SER A 125 -14.63 6.24 8.09
C SER A 125 -13.56 5.68 7.18
N VAL A 126 -12.31 5.87 7.55
CA VAL A 126 -11.15 5.33 6.84
C VAL A 126 -10.84 3.93 7.32
N HIS A 127 -10.86 2.97 6.41
CA HIS A 127 -10.55 1.56 6.65
C HIS A 127 -9.88 0.93 5.42
N SER A 128 -8.98 -0.03 5.63
CA SER A 128 -8.28 -0.73 4.54
C SER A 128 -9.25 -1.37 3.52
N ASN A 129 -10.39 -1.88 3.96
CA ASN A 129 -11.40 -2.47 3.05
C ASN A 129 -12.00 -1.42 2.09
N LYS A 130 -12.28 -0.21 2.56
CA LYS A 130 -12.77 0.88 1.69
C LYS A 130 -11.71 1.31 0.68
N ILE A 131 -10.43 1.34 1.09
CA ILE A 131 -9.30 1.62 0.19
C ILE A 131 -9.23 0.56 -0.91
N ARG A 132 -9.35 -0.73 -0.56
CA ARG A 132 -9.39 -1.82 -1.55
C ARG A 132 -10.53 -1.64 -2.54
N THR A 133 -11.73 -1.35 -2.05
CA THR A 133 -12.90 -1.09 -2.92
C THR A 133 -12.64 0.07 -3.87
N LYS A 134 -12.09 1.19 -3.39
CA LYS A 134 -11.75 2.34 -4.25
C LYS A 134 -10.73 1.97 -5.34
N LEU A 135 -9.68 1.24 -5.00
CA LEU A 135 -8.68 0.76 -5.97
C LEU A 135 -9.32 -0.17 -7.02
N GLN A 136 -10.17 -1.10 -6.59
CA GLN A 136 -10.89 -2.02 -7.48
C GLN A 136 -11.90 -1.32 -8.39
N LEU A 137 -12.41 -0.16 -8.00
CA LEU A 137 -13.28 0.68 -8.82
C LEU A 137 -12.52 1.70 -9.69
N GLY A 138 -11.19 1.83 -9.53
CA GLY A 138 -10.37 2.82 -10.23
C GLY A 138 -10.43 4.22 -9.60
N ASP A 139 -11.03 4.37 -8.43
CA ASP A 139 -11.03 5.63 -7.67
C ASP A 139 -9.68 5.80 -6.94
N ILE A 140 -8.64 6.08 -7.73
CA ILE A 140 -7.27 6.25 -7.23
C ILE A 140 -7.16 7.48 -6.33
N LYS A 141 -7.77 8.60 -6.73
CA LYS A 141 -7.71 9.84 -5.93
C LYS A 141 -8.36 9.65 -4.55
N GLY A 142 -9.51 9.00 -4.51
CA GLY A 142 -10.17 8.67 -3.24
C GLY A 142 -9.39 7.66 -2.40
N ALA A 143 -8.74 6.65 -3.02
CA ALA A 143 -7.88 5.72 -2.33
C ALA A 143 -6.66 6.43 -1.70
N ASN A 144 -5.98 7.29 -2.48
CA ASN A 144 -4.83 8.07 -2.04
C ASN A 144 -5.19 9.04 -0.91
N ALA A 145 -6.37 9.67 -0.98
CA ALA A 145 -6.85 10.54 0.10
C ALA A 145 -7.03 9.78 1.42
N TYR A 146 -7.53 8.54 1.38
CA TYR A 146 -7.65 7.68 2.56
C TYR A 146 -6.30 7.17 3.05
N LEU A 147 -5.39 6.85 2.12
CA LEU A 147 -4.03 6.42 2.46
C LEU A 147 -3.22 7.57 3.07
N GLY A 148 -3.37 8.80 2.58
CA GLY A 148 -2.50 9.93 2.88
C GLY A 148 -1.20 9.92 2.06
N HIS A 149 -1.11 9.01 1.09
CA HIS A 149 0.00 8.86 0.14
C HIS A 149 -0.50 8.18 -1.14
N ASN A 150 0.30 8.22 -2.20
CA ASN A 150 -0.03 7.50 -3.42
C ASN A 150 0.04 5.98 -3.19
N TYR A 151 -1.01 5.27 -3.62
CA TYR A 151 -0.95 3.81 -3.66
C TYR A 151 0.18 3.38 -4.57
N THR A 152 1.03 2.49 -4.09
CA THR A 152 2.25 2.07 -4.80
C THR A 152 2.34 0.55 -4.80
N ILE A 153 2.60 -0.03 -5.97
CA ILE A 153 2.96 -1.43 -6.12
C ILE A 153 4.42 -1.54 -6.55
N LYS A 154 5.05 -2.66 -6.23
CA LYS A 154 6.41 -2.98 -6.65
C LYS A 154 6.43 -4.31 -7.39
N GLY A 155 7.36 -4.45 -8.31
CA GLY A 155 7.54 -5.69 -9.04
C GLY A 155 8.97 -5.87 -9.51
N GLU A 156 9.30 -7.13 -9.82
CA GLU A 156 10.53 -7.48 -10.49
C GLU A 156 10.38 -7.21 -11.99
N HIS A 157 11.43 -6.69 -12.61
CA HIS A 157 11.45 -6.48 -14.06
C HIS A 157 11.46 -7.83 -14.76
N ILE A 158 10.55 -7.99 -15.70
CA ILE A 158 10.47 -9.16 -16.57
C ILE A 158 10.58 -8.75 -18.04
N SER A 159 11.09 -9.64 -18.87
CA SER A 159 11.16 -9.41 -20.32
C SER A 159 9.75 -9.22 -20.90
N GLY A 160 9.54 -8.12 -21.59
CA GLY A 160 8.32 -7.85 -22.35
C GLY A 160 8.30 -8.56 -23.69
N GLN A 161 7.23 -8.38 -24.46
CA GLN A 161 7.09 -8.97 -25.81
C GLN A 161 8.01 -8.36 -26.87
N GLY A 162 8.73 -7.26 -26.55
CA GLY A 162 9.61 -6.55 -27.48
C GLY A 162 8.90 -5.75 -28.60
N ILE A 163 7.57 -5.78 -28.66
CA ILE A 163 6.78 -5.04 -29.67
C ILE A 163 6.91 -3.52 -29.44
N GLY A 164 7.06 -3.10 -28.18
CA GLY A 164 7.19 -1.69 -27.81
C GLY A 164 8.43 -0.99 -28.38
N THR A 165 9.52 -1.72 -28.62
CA THR A 165 10.78 -1.13 -29.11
C THR A 165 10.77 -0.81 -30.59
N THR A 166 9.88 -1.42 -31.37
CA THR A 166 9.85 -1.28 -32.84
C THR A 166 8.61 -0.58 -33.37
N GLU A 167 7.46 -0.73 -32.72
CA GLU A 167 6.18 -0.26 -33.28
C GLU A 167 5.38 0.65 -32.33
N LEU A 168 5.58 0.54 -31.00
CA LEU A 168 4.87 1.30 -29.98
C LEU A 168 5.87 2.14 -29.15
N VAL A 169 5.63 2.24 -27.85
CA VAL A 169 6.53 2.90 -26.88
C VAL A 169 7.24 1.87 -26.01
N ALA A 170 8.49 2.15 -25.65
CA ALA A 170 9.23 1.29 -24.74
C ALA A 170 8.56 1.25 -23.37
N THR A 171 8.35 0.05 -22.81
CA THR A 171 7.73 -0.16 -21.51
C THR A 171 8.59 -1.05 -20.62
N ILE A 172 8.58 -0.78 -19.32
CA ILE A 172 9.08 -1.67 -18.29
C ILE A 172 7.92 -2.58 -17.89
N ASN A 173 8.15 -3.89 -17.97
CA ASN A 173 7.16 -4.91 -17.59
C ASN A 173 7.49 -5.44 -16.21
N LEU A 174 6.50 -5.56 -15.35
CA LEU A 174 6.68 -5.96 -13.96
C LEU A 174 5.86 -7.19 -13.60
N GLN A 175 6.49 -8.11 -12.89
CA GLN A 175 5.80 -9.13 -12.11
C GLN A 175 5.61 -8.63 -10.69
N THR A 176 4.36 -8.47 -10.26
CA THR A 176 4.02 -7.93 -8.94
C THR A 176 3.41 -9.02 -8.08
N ASP A 177 3.99 -9.26 -6.90
CA ASP A 177 3.52 -10.29 -5.98
C ASP A 177 3.04 -9.69 -4.66
N GLY A 178 1.89 -10.18 -4.21
CA GLY A 178 1.31 -9.83 -2.90
C GLY A 178 0.60 -8.49 -2.82
N PHE A 179 0.72 -7.62 -3.82
CA PHE A 179 -0.02 -6.36 -3.87
C PHE A 179 -1.43 -6.53 -4.43
N LEU A 180 -2.37 -5.73 -3.94
CA LEU A 180 -3.66 -5.56 -4.60
C LEU A 180 -3.43 -4.79 -5.90
N VAL A 181 -3.66 -5.46 -7.02
CA VAL A 181 -3.64 -4.79 -8.31
C VAL A 181 -4.92 -3.95 -8.46
N PRO A 182 -4.84 -2.65 -8.81
CA PRO A 182 -6.01 -1.82 -9.06
C PRO A 182 -6.84 -2.31 -10.25
N LYS A 183 -8.00 -1.67 -10.48
CA LYS A 183 -8.84 -1.91 -11.65
C LYS A 183 -8.03 -1.96 -12.95
N GLU A 184 -8.36 -2.83 -13.88
CA GLU A 184 -7.71 -2.85 -15.20
C GLU A 184 -7.93 -1.53 -15.95
N GLY A 185 -6.87 -1.01 -16.58
CA GLY A 185 -6.92 0.25 -17.31
C GLY A 185 -5.59 0.95 -17.44
N VAL A 186 -5.64 2.22 -17.80
CA VAL A 186 -4.47 3.10 -17.98
C VAL A 186 -4.47 4.18 -16.92
N TYR A 187 -3.28 4.50 -16.41
CA TYR A 187 -3.08 5.37 -15.27
C TYR A 187 -1.99 6.41 -15.49
N VAL A 188 -2.20 7.59 -14.92
CA VAL A 188 -1.12 8.53 -14.63
C VAL A 188 -0.36 7.99 -13.44
N THR A 189 0.95 7.84 -13.56
CA THR A 189 1.80 7.24 -12.54
C THR A 189 3.13 7.96 -12.38
N LEU A 190 3.80 7.65 -11.29
CA LEU A 190 5.19 7.98 -11.03
C LEU A 190 5.95 6.66 -10.86
N THR A 191 6.99 6.45 -11.62
CA THR A 191 7.78 5.21 -11.58
C THR A 191 9.15 5.47 -10.97
N ARG A 192 9.54 4.66 -9.99
CA ARG A 192 10.91 4.65 -9.45
C ARG A 192 11.57 3.34 -9.85
N ILE A 193 12.77 3.43 -10.39
CA ILE A 193 13.51 2.33 -11.00
C ILE A 193 14.67 1.93 -10.11
N ASP A 194 14.82 0.62 -9.92
CA ASP A 194 15.88 0.02 -9.11
C ASP A 194 16.01 0.73 -7.73
N ASP A 195 17.17 1.24 -7.37
CA ASP A 195 17.44 1.95 -6.12
C ASP A 195 17.53 3.47 -6.28
N GLU A 196 17.00 4.04 -7.37
CA GLU A 196 16.97 5.49 -7.57
C GLU A 196 16.16 6.20 -6.47
N GLU A 197 16.56 7.42 -6.12
CA GLU A 197 15.85 8.22 -5.12
C GLU A 197 14.67 9.00 -5.75
N HIS A 198 14.76 9.34 -7.04
CA HIS A 198 13.76 10.13 -7.74
C HIS A 198 12.69 9.27 -8.42
N TYR A 199 11.57 9.91 -8.70
CA TYR A 199 10.46 9.32 -9.44
C TYR A 199 10.39 9.92 -10.84
N HIS A 200 10.19 9.07 -11.84
CA HIS A 200 9.96 9.45 -13.22
C HIS A 200 8.47 9.63 -13.51
N PRO A 201 8.06 10.74 -14.14
CA PRO A 201 6.73 10.84 -14.72
C PRO A 201 6.46 9.68 -15.66
N SER A 202 5.30 9.04 -15.54
CA SER A 202 5.01 7.85 -16.31
C SER A 202 3.54 7.66 -16.61
N VAL A 203 3.23 6.80 -17.57
CA VAL A 203 1.92 6.25 -17.84
C VAL A 203 1.99 4.74 -17.72
N SER A 204 1.06 4.14 -16.95
CA SER A 204 1.07 2.69 -16.74
C SER A 204 -0.21 2.05 -17.24
N PHE A 205 -0.06 0.85 -17.78
CA PHE A 205 -1.14 -0.06 -18.15
C PHE A 205 -1.18 -1.24 -17.20
N ILE A 206 -2.38 -1.57 -16.75
CA ILE A 206 -2.66 -2.76 -15.94
C ILE A 206 -3.83 -3.50 -16.57
N GLY A 207 -3.67 -4.78 -16.84
CA GLY A 207 -4.75 -5.61 -17.32
C GLY A 207 -4.34 -6.61 -18.41
N HIS A 208 -5.33 -7.23 -19.00
CA HIS A 208 -5.12 -8.17 -20.10
C HIS A 208 -4.84 -7.42 -21.40
N ARG A 209 -3.81 -7.82 -22.11
CA ARG A 209 -3.43 -7.27 -23.44
C ARG A 209 -4.41 -7.71 -24.52
N VAL A 210 -5.66 -7.30 -24.40
CA VAL A 210 -6.78 -7.76 -25.26
C VAL A 210 -6.60 -7.48 -26.75
N THR A 211 -5.66 -6.63 -27.14
CA THR A 211 -5.33 -6.32 -28.55
C THR A 211 -4.24 -7.24 -29.09
N THR A 212 -3.42 -7.85 -28.25
CA THR A 212 -2.30 -8.70 -28.65
C THR A 212 -2.50 -10.16 -28.26
N ASP A 213 -1.89 -10.63 -27.17
CA ASP A 213 -1.85 -12.05 -26.79
C ASP A 213 -2.82 -12.44 -25.67
N GLY A 214 -3.57 -11.48 -25.11
CA GLY A 214 -4.50 -11.69 -23.99
C GLY A 214 -3.85 -11.93 -22.64
N SER A 215 -2.51 -11.89 -22.52
CA SER A 215 -1.82 -12.07 -21.24
C SER A 215 -2.05 -10.88 -20.31
N PHE A 216 -2.10 -11.14 -18.98
CA PHE A 216 -2.13 -10.07 -17.98
C PHE A 216 -0.77 -9.40 -17.88
N ALA A 217 -0.76 -8.08 -17.81
CA ALA A 217 0.45 -7.28 -17.74
C ALA A 217 0.33 -6.13 -16.75
N VAL A 218 1.45 -5.77 -16.17
CA VAL A 218 1.71 -4.52 -15.46
C VAL A 218 2.86 -3.85 -16.18
N GLU A 219 2.56 -2.80 -16.90
CA GLU A 219 3.52 -2.11 -17.78
C GLU A 219 3.59 -0.64 -17.44
N THR A 220 4.78 -0.05 -17.48
CA THR A 220 4.94 1.39 -17.30
C THR A 220 5.86 1.96 -18.36
N HIS A 221 5.46 3.10 -18.92
CA HIS A 221 6.23 3.90 -19.86
C HIS A 221 6.65 5.21 -19.20
N VAL A 222 7.94 5.44 -19.12
CA VAL A 222 8.54 6.67 -18.55
C VAL A 222 8.49 7.77 -19.62
N LEU A 223 8.15 9.00 -19.20
CA LEU A 223 7.87 10.12 -20.10
C LEU A 223 9.08 11.04 -20.31
N ASP A 224 10.05 11.02 -19.43
CA ASP A 224 11.19 11.95 -19.39
C ASP A 224 12.51 11.37 -19.92
N GLY A 225 12.44 10.42 -20.84
CA GLY A 225 13.61 9.88 -21.53
C GLY A 225 13.66 8.37 -21.60
N GLU A 226 14.79 7.86 -22.09
CA GLU A 226 15.06 6.42 -22.09
C GLU A 226 15.67 6.01 -20.75
N VAL A 227 15.05 5.05 -20.09
CA VAL A 227 15.50 4.48 -18.81
C VAL A 227 15.72 2.98 -18.93
N ILE A 228 16.68 2.47 -18.20
CA ILE A 228 16.98 1.03 -18.15
C ILE A 228 16.62 0.53 -16.75
N CYS A 229 15.59 -0.29 -16.66
CA CYS A 229 15.26 -1.04 -15.46
C CYS A 229 16.00 -2.38 -15.49
N LYS A 230 16.82 -2.64 -14.48
CA LYS A 230 17.64 -3.87 -14.43
C LYS A 230 16.95 -4.95 -13.61
N GLU A 231 16.44 -4.60 -12.44
CA GLU A 231 15.95 -5.56 -11.46
C GLU A 231 14.48 -5.35 -11.09
N ARG A 232 14.09 -4.13 -10.74
CA ARG A 232 12.78 -3.85 -10.14
C ARG A 232 12.30 -2.41 -10.39
N ALA A 233 11.00 -2.22 -10.32
CA ALA A 233 10.45 -0.88 -10.28
C ALA A 233 9.26 -0.78 -9.33
N SER A 234 8.96 0.46 -8.91
CA SER A 234 7.79 0.80 -8.13
C SER A 234 6.90 1.73 -8.94
N ILE A 235 5.61 1.45 -9.00
CA ILE A 235 4.61 2.27 -9.69
C ILE A 235 3.70 2.90 -8.64
N SER A 236 3.75 4.22 -8.52
CA SER A 236 2.88 5.03 -7.66
C SER A 236 1.73 5.61 -8.48
N PHE A 237 0.51 5.25 -8.14
CA PHE A 237 -0.69 5.63 -8.90
C PHE A 237 -1.15 7.04 -8.51
N VAL A 238 -1.30 7.91 -9.51
CA VAL A 238 -1.78 9.29 -9.32
C VAL A 238 -3.25 9.41 -9.71
N ARG A 239 -3.63 8.88 -10.89
CA ARG A 239 -4.99 8.97 -11.40
C ARG A 239 -5.29 7.88 -12.44
N PHE A 240 -6.53 7.41 -12.44
CA PHE A 240 -7.08 6.57 -13.51
C PHE A 240 -7.39 7.43 -14.75
N ILE A 241 -6.96 6.98 -15.94
CA ILE A 241 -7.23 7.67 -17.21
C ILE A 241 -8.46 7.06 -17.88
N ARG A 242 -8.42 5.76 -18.16
CA ARG A 242 -9.48 5.05 -18.88
C ARG A 242 -9.46 3.55 -18.64
N ASP A 243 -10.58 2.91 -18.95
CA ASP A 243 -10.69 1.46 -18.96
C ASP A 243 -9.82 0.82 -20.07
N ASN A 244 -9.45 -0.44 -19.84
CA ASN A 244 -8.88 -1.28 -20.87
C ASN A 244 -9.90 -1.51 -22.01
N LYS A 245 -9.45 -1.48 -23.25
CA LYS A 245 -10.29 -1.77 -24.40
C LYS A 245 -9.49 -2.45 -25.51
N LYS A 246 -10.19 -3.25 -26.33
CA LYS A 246 -9.64 -3.82 -27.55
C LYS A 246 -9.61 -2.78 -28.68
N PHE A 247 -8.55 -2.76 -29.44
CA PHE A 247 -8.41 -1.99 -30.67
C PHE A 247 -8.38 -2.95 -31.86
N GLU A 248 -8.90 -2.52 -33.00
CA GLU A 248 -8.95 -3.35 -34.18
C GLU A 248 -7.60 -3.37 -34.93
N THR A 249 -6.84 -2.29 -34.78
CA THR A 249 -5.52 -2.13 -35.44
C THR A 249 -4.46 -1.65 -34.46
N LEU A 250 -3.19 -1.96 -34.75
CA LEU A 250 -2.05 -1.42 -33.99
C LEU A 250 -1.94 0.12 -34.14
N SER A 251 -2.40 0.67 -35.25
CA SER A 251 -2.44 2.12 -35.45
C SER A 251 -3.39 2.82 -34.46
N GLU A 252 -4.58 2.25 -34.25
CA GLU A 252 -5.53 2.76 -33.26
C GLU A 252 -4.99 2.67 -31.83
N LEU A 253 -4.34 1.55 -31.50
CA LEU A 253 -3.66 1.38 -30.21
C LEU A 253 -2.58 2.46 -30.02
N LYS A 254 -1.75 2.70 -31.04
CA LYS A 254 -0.69 3.72 -31.01
C LYS A 254 -1.24 5.12 -30.77
N GLU A 255 -2.32 5.49 -31.46
CA GLU A 255 -2.98 6.78 -31.23
C GLU A 255 -3.61 6.91 -29.85
N ALA A 256 -4.16 5.83 -29.30
CA ALA A 256 -4.65 5.83 -27.92
C ALA A 256 -3.52 6.02 -26.90
N ILE A 257 -2.39 5.33 -27.07
CA ILE A 257 -1.20 5.48 -26.21
C ILE A 257 -0.68 6.92 -26.26
N LYS A 258 -0.59 7.56 -27.44
CA LYS A 258 -0.20 8.98 -27.53
C LYS A 258 -1.12 9.92 -26.76
N LYS A 259 -2.44 9.66 -26.78
CA LYS A 259 -3.41 10.44 -26.01
C LYS A 259 -3.22 10.23 -24.51
N ASP A 260 -2.98 8.99 -24.07
CA ASP A 260 -2.73 8.67 -22.68
C ASP A 260 -1.45 9.37 -22.17
N ILE A 261 -0.38 9.35 -22.97
CA ILE A 261 0.88 10.06 -22.70
C ILE A 261 0.63 11.57 -22.56
N ALA A 262 -0.13 12.18 -23.49
CA ALA A 262 -0.43 13.61 -23.43
C ALA A 262 -1.23 13.98 -22.17
N VAL A 263 -2.17 13.13 -21.74
CA VAL A 263 -2.92 13.30 -20.49
C VAL A 263 -1.99 13.22 -19.30
N ALA A 264 -1.12 12.21 -19.24
CA ALA A 264 -0.19 12.03 -18.14
C ALA A 264 0.83 13.18 -18.05
N SER A 265 1.43 13.58 -19.17
CA SER A 265 2.36 14.71 -19.22
C SER A 265 1.72 16.00 -18.72
N LYS A 266 0.49 16.30 -19.12
CA LYS A 266 -0.24 17.49 -18.65
C LYS A 266 -0.52 17.45 -17.15
N GLU A 267 -0.93 16.30 -16.61
CA GLU A 267 -1.24 16.15 -15.18
C GLU A 267 0.03 16.29 -14.32
N LEU A 268 1.14 15.70 -14.78
CA LEU A 268 2.39 15.61 -14.01
C LEU A 268 3.26 16.88 -14.09
N GLN A 269 3.02 17.77 -15.08
CA GLN A 269 3.73 19.06 -15.18
C GLN A 269 3.58 19.95 -13.94
N PHE A 270 2.51 19.79 -13.18
CA PHE A 270 2.21 20.58 -11.98
C PHE A 270 2.67 19.93 -10.67
N LEU A 271 3.18 18.69 -10.72
CA LEU A 271 3.79 18.04 -9.57
C LEU A 271 5.27 18.43 -9.56
N GLN A 272 5.71 19.20 -8.55
CA GLN A 272 7.12 19.36 -8.25
C GLN A 272 7.63 17.99 -7.77
N LEU A 273 8.32 17.27 -8.64
CA LEU A 273 8.94 15.96 -8.38
C LEU A 273 10.30 16.14 -7.70
#